data_d51f71eba8a4af6bc9e35b9da7f534dd
#
_entry.id   d51f71eba8a4af6bc9e35b9da7f534dd
#
_cell.length_a   1.000
_cell.length_b   1.000
_cell.length_c   1.000
_cell.angle_alpha   90.00
_cell.angle_beta   90.00
_cell.angle_gamma   90.00
#
_symmetry.space_group_name_H-M   'P 1'
#
loop_
_entity.id
_entity.type
_entity.pdbx_description
1 polymer ?
#
loop_
_entity_poly.entity_id
_entity_poly.type
_entity_poly.pdbx_seq_one_letter_code
_entity_poly.pdbx_strand_id
1 'polypeptide(L)'
;MVSTEPVNPRTDIENETALLLAVGREKNRKAYAELYEIMIPRMRGFLARQGRASDECDNVTQDTMLSVWRKAEMFNPEKSSARTWMFAIMRNRLIDVQRAQARDL
;
A
#
# COMPACT_ATOMS: atom_id res chain seq x y z
N MET A 1 -2.10 9.52 -29.84
CA MET A 1 -3.33 8.75 -29.71
C MET A 1 -3.34 8.02 -28.38
N VAL A 2 -4.25 8.38 -27.51
CA VAL A 2 -4.32 7.75 -26.20
C VAL A 2 -4.95 6.38 -26.35
N SER A 3 -4.23 5.34 -25.98
CA SER A 3 -4.76 4.00 -25.95
C SER A 3 -5.77 3.90 -24.80
N THR A 4 -7.01 3.55 -25.12
CA THR A 4 -8.05 3.32 -24.12
C THR A 4 -8.14 1.84 -23.76
N GLU A 5 -7.02 1.16 -23.74
CA GLU A 5 -7.02 -0.24 -23.34
C GLU A 5 -7.54 -0.38 -21.92
N PRO A 6 -8.48 -1.31 -21.69
CA PRO A 6 -8.96 -1.54 -20.35
C PRO A 6 -7.81 -2.01 -19.45
N VAL A 7 -7.80 -1.47 -18.25
CA VAL A 7 -6.80 -1.86 -17.24
C VAL A 7 -6.93 -3.37 -17.00
N ASN A 8 -5.87 -4.11 -17.30
CA ASN A 8 -5.82 -5.54 -17.06
C ASN A 8 -5.38 -5.77 -15.60
N PRO A 9 -6.23 -6.34 -14.73
CA PRO A 9 -5.86 -6.58 -13.33
C PRO A 9 -4.57 -7.38 -13.17
N ARG A 10 -4.29 -8.29 -14.09
CA ARG A 10 -3.07 -9.09 -14.07
C ARG A 10 -1.83 -8.23 -14.33
N THR A 11 -1.92 -7.31 -15.30
CA THR A 11 -0.85 -6.36 -15.61
C THR A 11 -0.60 -5.43 -14.44
N ASP A 12 -1.65 -4.98 -13.75
CA ASP A 12 -1.51 -4.13 -12.56
C ASP A 12 -0.76 -4.87 -11.44
N ILE A 13 -1.12 -6.11 -11.19
CA ILE A 13 -0.46 -6.94 -10.18
C ILE A 13 1.02 -7.12 -10.52
N GLU A 14 1.34 -7.42 -11.78
CA GLU A 14 2.71 -7.56 -12.25
C GLU A 14 3.49 -6.26 -12.10
N ASN A 15 2.87 -5.14 -12.45
CA ASN A 15 3.48 -3.81 -12.34
C ASN A 15 3.76 -3.45 -10.88
N GLU A 16 2.81 -3.67 -9.99
CA GLU A 16 2.98 -3.41 -8.56
C GLU A 16 4.11 -4.27 -7.98
N THR A 17 4.20 -5.52 -8.39
CA THR A 17 5.27 -6.42 -7.97
C THR A 17 6.63 -5.91 -8.44
N ALA A 18 6.75 -5.51 -9.70
CA ALA A 18 7.99 -4.99 -10.26
C ALA A 18 8.42 -3.71 -9.53
N LEU A 19 7.49 -2.81 -9.27
CA LEU A 19 7.76 -1.57 -8.54
C LEU A 19 8.24 -1.86 -7.11
N LEU A 20 7.56 -2.74 -6.41
CA LEU A 20 7.92 -3.07 -5.04
C LEU A 20 9.28 -3.75 -4.95
N LEU A 21 9.59 -4.63 -5.91
CA LEU A 21 10.92 -5.26 -5.98
C LEU A 21 12.01 -4.22 -6.22
N ALA A 22 11.76 -3.23 -7.08
CA ALA A 22 12.72 -2.15 -7.32
C ALA A 22 12.96 -1.33 -6.06
N VAL A 23 11.92 -1.05 -5.29
CA VAL A 23 12.07 -0.37 -3.99
C VAL A 23 12.91 -1.21 -3.03
N GLY A 24 12.63 -2.50 -2.94
CA GLY A 24 13.32 -3.39 -2.01
C GLY A 24 14.80 -3.62 -2.35
N ARG A 25 15.10 -3.75 -3.63
CA ARG A 25 16.45 -4.06 -4.10
C ARG A 25 17.36 -2.84 -4.20
N GLU A 26 16.81 -1.71 -4.64
CA GLU A 26 17.60 -0.55 -5.03
C GLU A 26 17.26 0.72 -4.28
N LYS A 27 16.25 0.68 -3.41
CA LYS A 27 15.67 1.91 -2.81
C LYS A 27 15.30 2.92 -3.88
N ASN A 28 14.68 2.45 -4.95
CA ASN A 28 14.33 3.23 -6.12
C ASN A 28 13.19 4.19 -5.81
N ARG A 29 13.53 5.48 -5.72
CA ARG A 29 12.56 6.53 -5.33
C ARG A 29 11.47 6.73 -6.36
N LYS A 30 11.80 6.60 -7.65
CA LYS A 30 10.82 6.75 -8.72
C LYS A 30 9.79 5.62 -8.67
N ALA A 31 10.24 4.39 -8.48
CA ALA A 31 9.36 3.24 -8.32
C ALA A 31 8.46 3.41 -7.09
N TYR A 32 9.02 3.91 -5.99
CA TYR A 32 8.26 4.18 -4.78
C TYR A 32 7.17 5.24 -5.02
N ALA A 33 7.50 6.33 -5.71
CA ALA A 33 6.54 7.39 -6.02
C ALA A 33 5.38 6.85 -6.87
N GLU A 34 5.67 6.02 -7.85
CA GLU A 34 4.63 5.39 -8.67
C GLU A 34 3.75 4.46 -7.83
N LEU A 35 4.37 3.66 -6.99
CA LEU A 35 3.66 2.73 -6.10
C LEU A 35 2.76 3.50 -5.12
N TYR A 36 3.26 4.60 -4.58
CA TYR A 36 2.53 5.50 -3.69
C TYR A 36 1.26 6.03 -4.38
N GLU A 37 1.39 6.52 -5.62
CA GLU A 37 0.26 7.04 -6.38
C GLU A 37 -0.80 5.97 -6.67
N ILE A 38 -0.37 4.72 -6.88
CA ILE A 38 -1.29 3.61 -7.12
C ILE A 38 -2.00 3.19 -5.83
N MET A 39 -1.25 3.07 -4.76
CA MET A 39 -1.74 2.44 -3.53
C MET A 39 -2.54 3.36 -2.61
N ILE A 40 -2.19 4.64 -2.54
CA ILE A 40 -2.87 5.57 -1.62
C ILE A 40 -4.38 5.63 -1.89
N PRO A 41 -4.85 5.85 -3.13
CA PRO A 41 -6.29 5.87 -3.37
C PRO A 41 -7.00 4.54 -3.04
N ARG A 42 -6.34 3.43 -3.29
CA ARG A 42 -6.90 2.10 -3.00
C ARG A 42 -7.03 1.85 -1.50
N MET A 43 -6.00 2.21 -0.74
CA MET A 43 -5.99 2.08 0.71
C MET A 43 -7.01 3.00 1.35
N ARG A 44 -7.07 4.25 0.92
CA ARG A 44 -8.04 5.22 1.42
C ARG A 44 -9.46 4.78 1.13
N GLY A 45 -9.71 4.29 -0.08
CA GLY A 45 -11.04 3.79 -0.46
C GLY A 45 -11.47 2.61 0.42
N PHE A 46 -10.57 1.70 0.72
CA PHE A 46 -10.84 0.56 1.60
C PHE A 46 -11.20 1.04 3.01
N LEU A 47 -10.42 1.95 3.57
CA LEU A 47 -10.64 2.46 4.93
C LEU A 47 -11.93 3.28 5.02
N ALA A 48 -12.22 4.09 4.00
CA ALA A 48 -13.45 4.88 3.95
C ALA A 48 -14.68 3.99 3.91
N ARG A 49 -14.63 2.88 3.16
CA ARG A 49 -15.74 1.93 3.12
C ARG A 49 -15.98 1.23 4.47
N GLN A 50 -14.96 1.21 5.34
CA GLN A 50 -15.11 0.70 6.70
C GLN A 50 -15.56 1.78 7.69
N GLY A 51 -15.90 2.95 7.20
CA GLY A 51 -16.40 4.03 8.04
C GLY A 51 -15.31 4.84 8.75
N ARG A 52 -14.06 4.75 8.32
CA ARG A 52 -12.96 5.49 8.94
C ARG A 52 -13.01 6.96 8.54
N ALA A 53 -12.71 7.85 9.48
CA ALA A 53 -12.65 9.29 9.23
C ALA A 53 -11.50 9.62 8.25
N SER A 54 -11.66 10.73 7.52
CA SER A 54 -10.72 11.12 6.47
C SER A 54 -9.30 11.31 6.98
N ASP A 55 -9.12 11.97 8.13
CA ASP A 55 -7.81 12.18 8.73
C ASP A 55 -7.17 10.87 9.19
N GLU A 56 -7.96 9.94 9.70
CA GLU A 56 -7.49 8.61 10.06
C GLU A 56 -7.05 7.83 8.81
N CYS A 57 -7.81 7.92 7.72
CA CYS A 57 -7.42 7.32 6.43
C CYS A 57 -6.06 7.86 5.97
N ASP A 58 -5.86 9.16 6.05
CA ASP A 58 -4.61 9.78 5.66
C ASP A 58 -3.44 9.30 6.54
N ASN A 59 -3.62 9.28 7.84
CA ASN A 59 -2.57 8.86 8.77
C ASN A 59 -2.19 7.40 8.57
N VAL A 60 -3.17 6.52 8.47
CA VAL A 60 -2.91 5.09 8.31
C VAL A 60 -2.23 4.80 6.97
N THR A 61 -2.69 5.42 5.89
CA THR A 61 -2.11 5.18 4.56
C THR A 61 -0.69 5.70 4.46
N GLN A 62 -0.41 6.89 5.00
CA GLN A 62 0.95 7.45 5.00
C GLN A 62 1.90 6.61 5.83
N ASP A 63 1.50 6.22 7.03
CA ASP A 63 2.32 5.35 7.88
C ASP A 63 2.57 4.00 7.21
N THR A 64 1.57 3.46 6.54
CA THR A 64 1.70 2.21 5.79
C THR A 64 2.77 2.34 4.70
N MET A 65 2.73 3.41 3.93
CA MET A 65 3.70 3.59 2.84
C MET A 65 5.11 3.84 3.37
N LEU A 66 5.27 4.49 4.52
CA LEU A 66 6.58 4.59 5.19
C LEU A 66 7.11 3.20 5.56
N SER A 67 6.25 2.34 6.10
CA SER A 67 6.61 0.97 6.42
C SER A 67 6.97 0.17 5.16
N VAL A 68 6.24 0.38 4.07
CA VAL A 68 6.54 -0.24 2.77
C VAL A 68 7.96 0.13 2.34
N TRP A 69 8.32 1.41 2.41
CA TRP A 69 9.68 1.84 2.07
C TRP A 69 10.74 1.13 2.91
N ARG A 70 10.52 1.07 4.21
CA ARG A 70 11.48 0.47 5.15
C ARG A 70 11.60 -1.04 5.02
N LYS A 71 10.50 -1.72 4.70
CA LYS A 71 10.41 -3.19 4.73
C LYS A 71 10.37 -3.83 3.35
N ALA A 72 10.45 -3.05 2.26
CA ALA A 72 10.30 -3.57 0.90
C ALA A 72 11.29 -4.70 0.59
N GLU A 73 12.49 -4.66 1.17
CA GLU A 73 13.50 -5.73 0.99
C GLU A 73 13.04 -7.09 1.52
N MET A 74 12.08 -7.10 2.43
CA MET A 74 11.53 -8.33 3.01
C MET A 74 10.43 -8.95 2.15
N PHE A 75 9.96 -8.23 1.14
CA PHE A 75 8.89 -8.74 0.27
C PHE A 75 9.40 -9.91 -0.57
N ASN A 76 8.62 -11.00 -0.56
CA ASN A 76 8.89 -12.18 -1.37
C ASN A 76 7.71 -12.43 -2.31
N PRO A 77 7.89 -12.23 -3.63
CA PRO A 77 6.80 -12.39 -4.59
C PRO A 77 6.30 -13.82 -4.72
N GLU A 78 7.07 -14.81 -4.25
CA GLU A 78 6.63 -16.20 -4.24
C GLU A 78 5.61 -16.47 -3.14
N LYS A 79 5.59 -15.65 -2.08
CA LYS A 79 4.70 -15.86 -0.93
C LYS A 79 3.39 -15.09 -1.05
N SER A 80 3.40 -13.92 -1.67
CA SER A 80 2.18 -13.12 -1.83
C SER A 80 2.36 -12.11 -2.95
N SER A 81 1.23 -11.55 -3.42
CA SER A 81 1.28 -10.40 -4.32
C SER A 81 1.76 -9.16 -3.57
N ALA A 82 2.31 -8.19 -4.29
CA ALA A 82 2.71 -6.92 -3.70
C ALA A 82 1.54 -6.23 -2.99
N ARG A 83 0.38 -6.22 -3.64
CA ARG A 83 -0.84 -5.62 -3.07
C ARG A 83 -1.23 -6.27 -1.75
N THR A 84 -1.27 -7.59 -1.70
CA THR A 84 -1.60 -8.33 -0.48
C THR A 84 -0.60 -8.01 0.63
N TRP A 85 0.68 -7.97 0.30
CA TRP A 85 1.74 -7.67 1.26
C TRP A 85 1.60 -6.26 1.84
N MET A 86 1.35 -5.27 0.98
CA MET A 86 1.16 -3.88 1.43
C MET A 86 -0.12 -3.71 2.23
N PHE A 87 -1.22 -4.36 1.83
CA PHE A 87 -2.48 -4.31 2.59
C PHE A 87 -2.36 -4.98 3.95
N ALA A 88 -1.54 -6.02 4.08
CA ALA A 88 -1.28 -6.63 5.39
C ALA A 88 -0.60 -5.64 6.34
N ILE A 89 0.35 -4.85 5.83
CA ILE A 89 0.99 -3.79 6.62
C ILE A 89 -0.06 -2.76 7.05
N MET A 90 -0.94 -2.36 6.13
CA MET A 90 -2.01 -1.39 6.43
C MET A 90 -2.95 -1.91 7.52
N ARG A 91 -3.37 -3.18 7.43
CA ARG A 91 -4.25 -3.78 8.44
C ARG A 91 -3.59 -3.82 9.81
N ASN A 92 -2.31 -4.17 9.88
CA ASN A 92 -1.57 -4.17 11.13
C ASN A 92 -1.50 -2.77 11.73
N ARG A 93 -1.27 -1.76 10.90
CA ARG A 93 -1.26 -0.37 11.36
C ARG A 93 -2.63 0.06 11.88
N LEU A 94 -3.69 -0.31 11.18
CA LEU A 94 -5.06 -0.01 11.59
C LEU A 94 -5.38 -0.64 12.96
N ILE A 95 -4.98 -1.89 13.16
CA ILE A 95 -5.17 -2.58 14.45
C ILE A 95 -4.44 -1.83 15.56
N ASP A 96 -3.21 -1.37 15.32
CA ASP A 96 -2.44 -0.61 16.30
C ASP A 96 -3.14 0.70 16.67
N VAL A 97 -3.69 1.40 15.68
CA VAL A 97 -4.46 2.64 15.90
C VAL A 97 -5.71 2.34 16.73
N GLN A 98 -6.44 1.30 16.40
CA GLN A 98 -7.65 0.90 17.14
C GLN A 98 -7.32 0.55 18.60
N ARG A 99 -6.23 -0.16 18.84
CA ARG A 99 -5.79 -0.50 20.19
C ARG A 99 -5.41 0.74 21.00
N ALA A 100 -4.73 1.69 20.37
CA ALA A 100 -4.38 2.95 21.01
C ALA A 100 -5.63 3.74 21.38
N GLN A 101 -6.60 3.83 20.50
CA GLN A 101 -7.87 4.49 20.75
C GLN A 101 -8.65 3.84 21.91
N ALA A 102 -8.65 2.53 21.96
CA ALA A 102 -9.33 1.79 23.04
C ALA A 102 -8.68 2.04 24.40
N ARG A 103 -7.36 2.19 24.44
CA ARG A 103 -6.65 2.50 25.69
C ARG A 103 -6.94 3.91 26.21
N ASP A 104 -7.23 4.84 25.29
CA ASP A 104 -7.49 6.24 25.65
C ASP A 104 -8.92 6.47 26.15
N LEU A 105 -9.76 5.47 26.10
CA LEU A 105 -11.11 5.53 26.68
C LEU A 105 -11.06 5.28 28.22
#